data_9968c04ca7aa569149355263c516447a
#
_entry.id   9968c04ca7aa569149355263c516447a
#
_cell.length_a   1.000
_cell.length_b   1.000
_cell.length_c   1.000
_cell.angle_alpha   90.00
_cell.angle_beta   90.00
_cell.angle_gamma   90.00
#
_symmetry.space_group_name_H-M   'P 1'
#
loop_
_entity.id
_entity.type
_entity.pdbx_description
1 polymer ?
#
loop_
_entity_poly.entity_id
_entity_poly.type
_entity_poly.pdbx_seq_one_letter_code
_entity_poly.pdbx_strand_id
1 'polypeptide(L)'
;MEHLFKRWRPGPTRRWLPVCGWLALVALSQPLLAEEGGPLEGDAAPAGAAQGEAAPARLVDVNEYFVRGNTVLDARAIEEAVYPFLGPQKALSDIEGARDALQKVYQARGYQSVFVELPEQKVEDGIVYLQVSETKVGRVRVVGAKHYSPVEIRDEVPALKEGEVPDFAKVQGQLASLNKTPGRQVMPLVREGQRPGTMDVDLQVEDQNPWQASVGLNNDYSADTKHLRAVTSLGYNNLWQLGHSISLTYFTAPEDQDNAKVWSGSYTAPLNERWSLQFAGYQSDSNVATIGGSNVLGKGHSYGLSLIYSLPASGSWANSFSVGVDFKDFEEELSLGGNSDKVPLKYAPFTFAYNGLRYTETSQLGLGLSLVAGTRSLFGYGSSDEDFDYKRYRANPSFAVLKGDANYTYTFANDWQSASKAAFQLASGPLVSNEQFSAGGATSVRGYLAAERTSDDGYLFSQELRTPSLAKYLGGYVNEWRFYAFAEGAQMYLRDELPDQEADYSLASVGLGTRASLSKWLSGSLDWGYPLLDGPNTQKQDSRVHFSVQAAF
;
A
#
# COMPACT_ATOMS: atom_id res chain seq x y z
N MET A 1 21.21 -24.04 -8.32
CA MET A 1 20.89 -23.42 -7.02
C MET A 1 21.87 -23.78 -5.90
N GLU A 2 22.50 -24.94 -5.91
CA GLU A 2 23.47 -25.34 -4.84
C GLU A 2 24.82 -24.61 -4.89
N HIS A 3 25.21 -24.00 -5.99
CA HIS A 3 26.49 -23.27 -6.11
C HIS A 3 26.47 -21.81 -5.63
N LEU A 4 25.30 -21.21 -5.38
CA LEU A 4 25.18 -19.83 -4.90
C LEU A 4 25.40 -19.68 -3.39
N PHE A 5 25.26 -20.74 -2.60
CA PHE A 5 25.43 -20.69 -1.13
C PHE A 5 26.80 -21.10 -0.60
N LYS A 6 27.73 -21.55 -1.46
CA LYS A 6 29.03 -22.11 -0.99
C LYS A 6 30.15 -21.07 -0.77
N ARG A 7 29.93 -19.77 -0.95
CA ARG A 7 30.97 -18.73 -0.73
C ARG A 7 30.74 -17.80 0.45
N TRP A 8 29.78 -18.09 1.30
CA TRP A 8 29.62 -17.35 2.53
C TRP A 8 30.58 -17.92 3.61
N ARG A 9 31.86 -17.46 3.62
CA ARG A 9 32.76 -17.63 4.75
C ARG A 9 32.70 -16.33 5.55
N PRO A 10 32.29 -16.34 6.82
CA PRO A 10 32.46 -15.17 7.69
C PRO A 10 33.96 -14.89 7.84
N GLY A 11 34.36 -13.68 7.52
CA GLY A 11 35.68 -13.14 7.85
C GLY A 11 35.90 -13.11 9.37
N PRO A 12 37.14 -12.89 9.84
CA PRO A 12 37.49 -13.03 11.25
C PRO A 12 36.64 -12.11 12.12
N THR A 13 36.08 -12.70 13.15
CA THR A 13 35.24 -12.09 14.17
C THR A 13 35.87 -10.82 14.75
N ARG A 14 35.52 -9.65 14.23
CA ARG A 14 35.64 -8.39 14.94
C ARG A 14 34.48 -8.29 15.95
N ARG A 15 34.86 -8.03 17.20
CA ARG A 15 33.98 -7.90 18.35
C ARG A 15 32.81 -6.95 18.03
N TRP A 16 31.63 -7.49 17.96
CA TRP A 16 30.39 -6.75 18.00
C TRP A 16 30.28 -6.08 19.37
N LEU A 17 30.45 -4.76 19.42
CA LEU A 17 29.93 -3.99 20.54
C LEU A 17 28.40 -3.94 20.39
N PRO A 18 27.66 -4.24 21.45
CA PRO A 18 26.21 -4.27 21.35
C PRO A 18 25.65 -2.85 21.26
N VAL A 19 25.25 -2.42 20.06
CA VAL A 19 24.36 -1.27 19.85
C VAL A 19 22.91 -1.64 20.24
N CYS A 20 22.75 -2.66 21.05
CA CYS A 20 21.45 -3.10 21.61
C CYS A 20 20.94 -2.26 22.79
N GLY A 21 21.50 -1.10 23.08
CA GLY A 21 21.13 -0.28 24.24
C GLY A 21 19.95 0.68 24.04
N TRP A 22 19.44 0.88 22.82
CA TRP A 22 18.42 1.93 22.55
C TRP A 22 17.04 1.41 22.10
N LEU A 23 16.87 0.10 21.94
CA LEU A 23 15.58 -0.51 21.55
C LEU A 23 14.70 -0.95 22.73
N ALA A 24 15.09 -0.65 23.98
CA ALA A 24 14.40 -1.16 25.17
C ALA A 24 13.43 -0.16 25.84
N LEU A 25 13.00 0.92 25.18
CA LEU A 25 12.16 1.95 25.82
C LEU A 25 10.76 2.13 25.19
N VAL A 26 10.30 1.25 24.31
CA VAL A 26 8.94 1.32 23.72
C VAL A 26 8.06 0.11 24.04
N ALA A 27 8.53 -0.81 24.86
CA ALA A 27 7.74 -2.01 25.21
C ALA A 27 7.33 -2.01 26.67
N LEU A 28 6.51 -1.04 27.12
CA LEU A 28 5.74 -1.12 28.38
C LEU A 28 4.60 -0.10 28.37
N SER A 29 3.51 -0.40 27.68
CA SER A 29 2.18 0.05 28.06
C SER A 29 1.19 -1.05 27.65
N GLN A 30 1.05 -2.02 28.55
CA GLN A 30 -0.13 -2.89 28.55
C GLN A 30 -1.31 -2.05 29.05
N PRO A 31 -2.50 -2.13 28.43
CA PRO A 31 -3.69 -1.52 29.02
C PRO A 31 -4.07 -2.30 30.27
N LEU A 32 -4.21 -1.59 31.38
CA LEU A 32 -4.85 -2.09 32.58
C LEU A 32 -6.28 -2.54 32.22
N LEU A 33 -6.56 -3.79 32.53
CA LEU A 33 -7.91 -4.34 32.56
C LEU A 33 -8.74 -3.53 33.56
N ALA A 34 -9.86 -2.98 33.11
CA ALA A 34 -10.86 -2.38 33.98
C ALA A 34 -11.52 -3.50 34.79
N GLU A 35 -11.54 -3.32 36.10
CA GLU A 35 -12.22 -4.13 37.09
C GLU A 35 -13.72 -4.19 36.82
N GLU A 36 -14.27 -5.39 36.86
CA GLU A 36 -15.71 -5.65 36.86
C GLU A 36 -16.31 -5.07 38.14
N GLY A 37 -17.22 -4.10 38.00
CA GLY A 37 -18.10 -3.65 39.05
C GLY A 37 -19.15 -4.72 39.34
N GLY A 38 -19.17 -5.23 40.57
CA GLY A 38 -20.12 -6.20 41.06
C GLY A 38 -21.57 -5.71 41.09
N PRO A 39 -22.53 -6.64 41.18
CA PRO A 39 -23.94 -6.33 41.08
C PRO A 39 -24.50 -5.72 42.39
N LEU A 40 -25.28 -4.65 42.23
CA LEU A 40 -26.11 -4.11 43.31
C LEU A 40 -27.32 -5.04 43.49
N GLU A 41 -27.44 -5.60 44.69
CA GLU A 41 -28.65 -6.24 45.20
C GLU A 41 -29.78 -5.23 45.32
N GLY A 42 -30.93 -5.57 44.77
CA GLY A 42 -32.19 -4.81 44.90
C GLY A 42 -33.38 -5.73 44.82
N ASP A 43 -33.88 -6.06 46.01
CA ASP A 43 -35.21 -6.49 46.44
C ASP A 43 -36.10 -7.39 45.57
N ALA A 44 -36.40 -8.52 46.19
CA ALA A 44 -37.41 -9.50 45.82
C ALA A 44 -38.84 -8.97 45.95
N ALA A 45 -39.65 -9.21 44.94
CA ALA A 45 -41.11 -9.29 45.08
C ALA A 45 -41.68 -10.53 44.38
N PRO A 46 -42.79 -11.10 44.82
CA PRO A 46 -42.97 -12.54 44.88
C PRO A 46 -43.49 -13.16 43.58
N ALA A 47 -43.10 -14.42 43.43
CA ALA A 47 -43.54 -15.34 42.42
C ALA A 47 -45.07 -15.53 42.38
N GLY A 48 -45.58 -15.49 41.17
CA GLY A 48 -46.93 -15.85 40.80
C GLY A 48 -47.05 -15.89 39.30
N ALA A 49 -46.31 -16.78 38.64
CA ALA A 49 -46.52 -17.08 37.23
C ALA A 49 -46.85 -18.58 37.09
N ALA A 50 -48.06 -18.80 36.66
CA ALA A 50 -48.56 -20.09 36.24
C ALA A 50 -47.60 -20.74 35.24
N GLN A 51 -47.16 -21.94 35.54
CA GLN A 51 -46.60 -22.88 34.59
C GLN A 51 -47.70 -23.22 33.59
N GLY A 52 -47.72 -22.52 32.47
CA GLY A 52 -48.43 -22.99 31.31
C GLY A 52 -47.77 -24.30 30.87
N GLU A 53 -48.49 -25.41 31.00
CA GLU A 53 -48.14 -26.67 30.40
C GLU A 53 -47.81 -26.42 28.91
N ALA A 54 -46.52 -26.62 28.55
CA ALA A 54 -46.10 -26.65 27.15
C ALA A 54 -46.97 -27.73 26.44
N ALA A 55 -47.79 -27.30 25.47
CA ALA A 55 -48.51 -28.24 24.65
C ALA A 55 -47.56 -29.30 24.11
N PRO A 56 -47.94 -30.57 24.07
CA PRO A 56 -47.04 -31.63 23.63
C PRO A 56 -46.52 -31.32 22.24
N ALA A 57 -45.20 -31.26 22.11
CA ALA A 57 -44.52 -31.02 20.84
C ALA A 57 -45.04 -32.01 19.82
N ARG A 58 -45.74 -31.52 18.77
CA ARG A 58 -46.21 -32.39 17.67
C ARG A 58 -44.96 -32.87 16.93
N LEU A 59 -44.64 -34.12 17.09
CA LEU A 59 -43.56 -34.79 16.37
C LEU A 59 -44.11 -35.33 15.05
N VAL A 60 -43.37 -35.16 13.97
CA VAL A 60 -43.69 -35.61 12.63
C VAL A 60 -42.54 -36.44 12.06
N ASP A 61 -42.82 -37.43 11.25
CA ASP A 61 -41.80 -38.12 10.48
C ASP A 61 -41.51 -37.31 9.22
N VAL A 62 -40.24 -36.95 8.97
CA VAL A 62 -39.80 -36.18 7.79
C VAL A 62 -38.97 -37.11 6.90
N ASN A 63 -39.60 -37.50 5.77
CA ASN A 63 -38.97 -38.37 4.77
C ASN A 63 -38.30 -37.59 3.65
N GLU A 64 -38.81 -36.39 3.34
CA GLU A 64 -38.34 -35.56 2.23
C GLU A 64 -38.57 -34.07 2.51
N TYR A 65 -37.60 -33.22 2.10
CA TYR A 65 -37.78 -31.81 1.98
C TYR A 65 -37.95 -31.44 0.51
N PHE A 66 -39.10 -30.84 0.17
CA PHE A 66 -39.36 -30.36 -1.17
C PHE A 66 -39.12 -28.84 -1.24
N VAL A 67 -38.02 -28.43 -1.91
CA VAL A 67 -37.61 -27.03 -2.02
C VAL A 67 -38.15 -26.41 -3.30
N ARG A 68 -38.98 -25.36 -3.17
CA ARG A 68 -39.60 -24.64 -4.29
C ARG A 68 -38.92 -23.28 -4.46
N GLY A 69 -38.82 -22.78 -5.71
CA GLY A 69 -38.37 -21.44 -6.02
C GLY A 69 -36.85 -21.28 -6.13
N ASN A 70 -36.08 -22.35 -5.97
CA ASN A 70 -34.62 -22.30 -6.17
C ASN A 70 -34.27 -22.29 -7.65
N THR A 71 -33.35 -21.37 -8.03
CA THR A 71 -32.75 -21.32 -9.37
C THR A 71 -31.21 -21.25 -9.37
N VAL A 72 -30.59 -20.95 -8.22
CA VAL A 72 -29.11 -20.67 -8.13
C VAL A 72 -28.29 -21.74 -7.44
N LEU A 73 -28.92 -22.60 -6.59
CA LEU A 73 -28.21 -23.73 -5.99
C LEU A 73 -28.43 -25.00 -6.81
N ASP A 74 -27.41 -25.84 -6.87
CA ASP A 74 -27.52 -27.20 -7.38
C ASP A 74 -28.26 -28.13 -6.37
N ALA A 75 -28.91 -29.18 -6.88
CA ALA A 75 -29.69 -30.10 -6.06
C ALA A 75 -28.85 -30.72 -4.92
N ARG A 76 -27.61 -31.05 -5.20
CA ARG A 76 -26.72 -31.68 -4.22
C ARG A 76 -26.45 -30.76 -3.02
N ALA A 77 -26.23 -29.45 -3.24
CA ALA A 77 -26.01 -28.51 -2.14
C ALA A 77 -27.27 -28.33 -1.27
N ILE A 78 -28.46 -28.43 -1.87
CA ILE A 78 -29.71 -28.41 -1.14
C ILE A 78 -29.85 -29.68 -0.31
N GLU A 79 -29.65 -30.84 -0.92
CA GLU A 79 -29.73 -32.16 -0.25
C GLU A 79 -28.74 -32.23 0.92
N GLU A 80 -27.48 -31.85 0.72
CA GLU A 80 -26.46 -31.84 1.79
C GLU A 80 -26.87 -30.94 2.97
N ALA A 81 -27.57 -29.82 2.71
CA ALA A 81 -28.02 -28.91 3.75
C ALA A 81 -29.16 -29.46 4.59
N VAL A 82 -30.14 -30.13 3.97
CA VAL A 82 -31.35 -30.58 4.66
C VAL A 82 -31.27 -32.02 5.15
N TYR A 83 -30.37 -32.86 4.60
CA TYR A 83 -30.21 -34.27 4.94
C TYR A 83 -30.08 -34.58 6.44
N PRO A 84 -29.34 -33.82 7.27
CA PRO A 84 -29.23 -34.05 8.70
C PRO A 84 -30.55 -33.94 9.48
N PHE A 85 -31.56 -33.31 8.87
CA PHE A 85 -32.85 -33.07 9.50
C PHE A 85 -33.95 -34.03 9.05
N LEU A 86 -33.61 -35.00 8.21
CA LEU A 86 -34.53 -36.13 7.87
C LEU A 86 -34.62 -37.10 9.03
N GLY A 87 -35.73 -37.86 9.06
CA GLY A 87 -35.93 -38.99 9.99
C GLY A 87 -37.26 -38.95 10.76
N PRO A 88 -37.49 -39.93 11.63
CA PRO A 88 -38.70 -40.04 12.42
C PRO A 88 -38.69 -39.07 13.62
N GLN A 89 -39.88 -38.75 14.11
CA GLN A 89 -40.13 -37.99 15.34
C GLN A 89 -39.40 -36.62 15.40
N LYS A 90 -39.40 -35.87 14.29
CA LYS A 90 -38.84 -34.55 14.22
C LYS A 90 -39.78 -33.52 14.83
N ALA A 91 -39.22 -32.61 15.65
CA ALA A 91 -39.93 -31.46 16.18
C ALA A 91 -39.97 -30.29 15.16
N LEU A 92 -40.80 -29.29 15.38
CA LEU A 92 -40.81 -28.07 14.56
C LEU A 92 -39.44 -27.40 14.53
N SER A 93 -38.72 -27.40 15.64
CA SER A 93 -37.35 -26.87 15.73
C SER A 93 -36.36 -27.56 14.81
N ASP A 94 -36.53 -28.86 14.51
CA ASP A 94 -35.67 -29.58 13.56
C ASP A 94 -35.96 -29.10 12.12
N ILE A 95 -37.25 -28.88 11.80
CA ILE A 95 -37.68 -28.37 10.49
C ILE A 95 -37.20 -26.93 10.28
N GLU A 96 -37.29 -26.09 11.33
CA GLU A 96 -36.72 -24.75 11.31
C GLU A 96 -35.18 -24.81 11.16
N GLY A 97 -34.53 -25.79 11.80
CA GLY A 97 -33.10 -26.06 11.63
C GLY A 97 -32.72 -26.37 10.18
N ALA A 98 -33.54 -27.15 9.46
CA ALA A 98 -33.34 -27.43 8.03
C ALA A 98 -33.45 -26.15 7.17
N ARG A 99 -34.47 -25.33 7.44
CA ARG A 99 -34.64 -24.00 6.79
C ARG A 99 -33.39 -23.13 7.03
N ASP A 100 -32.93 -23.03 8.28
CA ASP A 100 -31.79 -22.19 8.64
C ASP A 100 -30.47 -22.72 8.05
N ALA A 101 -30.31 -24.04 7.97
CA ALA A 101 -29.16 -24.68 7.33
C ALA A 101 -29.14 -24.34 5.84
N LEU A 102 -30.27 -24.47 5.15
CA LEU A 102 -30.37 -24.12 3.74
C LEU A 102 -30.14 -22.61 3.51
N GLN A 103 -30.71 -21.75 4.36
CA GLN A 103 -30.47 -20.29 4.33
C GLN A 103 -28.98 -19.97 4.46
N LYS A 104 -28.25 -20.64 5.36
CA LYS A 104 -26.80 -20.47 5.53
C LYS A 104 -26.01 -20.86 4.28
N VAL A 105 -26.43 -21.90 3.56
CA VAL A 105 -25.77 -22.31 2.30
C VAL A 105 -25.89 -21.23 1.24
N TYR A 106 -27.06 -20.59 1.08
CA TYR A 106 -27.22 -19.44 0.19
C TYR A 106 -26.30 -18.29 0.58
N GLN A 107 -26.29 -17.92 1.86
CA GLN A 107 -25.47 -16.83 2.38
C GLN A 107 -23.97 -17.11 2.22
N ALA A 108 -23.52 -18.33 2.50
CA ALA A 108 -22.12 -18.75 2.34
C ALA A 108 -21.65 -18.70 0.88
N ARG A 109 -22.55 -18.90 -0.08
CA ARG A 109 -22.28 -18.77 -1.52
C ARG A 109 -22.45 -17.34 -2.07
N GLY A 110 -22.70 -16.35 -1.19
CA GLY A 110 -22.83 -14.93 -1.56
C GLY A 110 -24.24 -14.46 -1.89
N TYR A 111 -25.25 -15.32 -1.88
CA TYR A 111 -26.65 -14.99 -2.20
C TYR A 111 -27.40 -14.45 -0.97
N GLN A 112 -27.02 -13.25 -0.51
CA GLN A 112 -27.57 -12.65 0.70
C GLN A 112 -29.00 -12.13 0.54
N SER A 113 -29.50 -11.99 -0.69
CA SER A 113 -30.87 -11.56 -1.02
C SER A 113 -31.84 -12.71 -1.19
N VAL A 114 -31.44 -13.93 -0.85
CA VAL A 114 -32.28 -15.12 -0.90
C VAL A 114 -32.76 -15.43 0.50
N PHE A 115 -34.07 -15.67 0.64
CA PHE A 115 -34.69 -16.04 1.90
C PHE A 115 -35.37 -17.40 1.76
N VAL A 116 -35.22 -18.23 2.80
CA VAL A 116 -35.89 -19.54 2.88
C VAL A 116 -36.96 -19.45 3.94
N GLU A 117 -38.20 -19.70 3.54
CA GLU A 117 -39.39 -19.64 4.39
C GLU A 117 -39.97 -21.04 4.61
N LEU A 118 -40.54 -21.26 5.78
CA LEU A 118 -41.33 -22.44 6.10
C LEU A 118 -42.80 -22.00 6.04
N PRO A 119 -43.51 -22.28 4.93
CA PRO A 119 -44.94 -21.92 4.80
C PRO A 119 -45.81 -22.74 5.79
N GLU A 120 -46.94 -22.17 6.18
CA GLU A 120 -47.93 -22.93 6.95
C GLU A 120 -48.38 -24.14 6.15
N GLN A 121 -48.18 -25.33 6.70
CA GLN A 121 -48.45 -26.58 5.99
C GLN A 121 -48.82 -27.70 6.96
N LYS A 122 -49.53 -28.72 6.43
CA LYS A 122 -49.66 -30.02 7.07
C LYS A 122 -48.63 -30.95 6.46
N VAL A 123 -47.88 -31.65 7.28
CA VAL A 123 -46.96 -32.69 6.81
C VAL A 123 -47.80 -33.92 6.46
N GLU A 124 -47.91 -34.21 5.18
CA GLU A 124 -48.59 -35.40 4.63
C GLU A 124 -47.51 -36.29 3.98
N ASP A 125 -47.56 -37.58 4.20
CA ASP A 125 -46.61 -38.59 3.72
C ASP A 125 -45.12 -38.30 4.09
N GLY A 126 -44.89 -37.48 5.12
CA GLY A 126 -43.54 -37.12 5.55
C GLY A 126 -42.85 -36.08 4.67
N ILE A 127 -43.55 -35.36 3.82
CA ILE A 127 -43.00 -34.31 2.93
C ILE A 127 -43.14 -32.95 3.59
N VAL A 128 -42.02 -32.23 3.71
CA VAL A 128 -41.97 -30.85 4.19
C VAL A 128 -41.58 -29.91 3.06
N TYR A 129 -42.36 -28.87 2.83
CA TYR A 129 -42.12 -27.86 1.81
C TYR A 129 -41.32 -26.70 2.41
N LEU A 130 -40.23 -26.33 1.73
CA LEU A 130 -39.48 -25.09 1.97
C LEU A 130 -39.67 -24.18 0.75
N GLN A 131 -40.03 -22.93 1.00
CA GLN A 131 -40.16 -21.93 -0.05
C GLN A 131 -38.93 -21.03 -0.09
N VAL A 132 -38.25 -20.99 -1.23
CA VAL A 132 -37.14 -20.09 -1.49
C VAL A 132 -37.67 -18.87 -2.25
N SER A 133 -37.40 -17.70 -1.69
CA SER A 133 -37.67 -16.39 -2.28
C SER A 133 -36.37 -15.77 -2.75
N GLU A 134 -36.12 -15.83 -4.05
CA GLU A 134 -34.93 -15.28 -4.69
C GLU A 134 -35.22 -13.86 -5.19
N THR A 135 -34.65 -12.85 -4.50
CA THR A 135 -34.78 -11.46 -4.96
C THR A 135 -33.81 -11.20 -6.11
N LYS A 136 -34.35 -10.89 -7.29
CA LYS A 136 -33.60 -10.62 -8.51
C LYS A 136 -33.28 -9.15 -8.67
N VAL A 137 -32.20 -8.82 -9.39
CA VAL A 137 -31.91 -7.44 -9.80
C VAL A 137 -33.00 -6.96 -10.79
N GLY A 138 -33.74 -5.95 -10.39
CA GLY A 138 -34.78 -5.34 -11.24
C GLY A 138 -34.19 -4.33 -12.21
N ARG A 139 -33.42 -3.38 -11.71
CA ARG A 139 -32.83 -2.31 -12.48
C ARG A 139 -31.50 -1.88 -11.85
N VAL A 140 -30.47 -1.61 -12.68
CA VAL A 140 -29.21 -1.02 -12.28
C VAL A 140 -29.07 0.37 -12.88
N ARG A 141 -28.81 1.38 -12.03
CA ARG A 141 -28.54 2.76 -12.45
C ARG A 141 -27.22 3.23 -11.90
N VAL A 142 -26.49 4.01 -12.68
CA VAL A 142 -25.31 4.75 -12.24
C VAL A 142 -25.71 6.21 -12.03
N VAL A 143 -25.46 6.73 -10.84
CA VAL A 143 -25.92 8.07 -10.43
C VAL A 143 -24.72 8.86 -9.87
N GLY A 144 -24.61 10.12 -10.28
CA GLY A 144 -23.58 11.04 -9.74
C GLY A 144 -22.27 11.06 -10.52
N ALA A 145 -22.04 10.18 -11.48
CA ALA A 145 -20.86 10.18 -12.33
C ALA A 145 -20.79 11.46 -13.18
N LYS A 146 -19.65 12.17 -13.10
CA LYS A 146 -19.38 13.42 -13.83
C LYS A 146 -18.23 13.25 -14.82
N HIS A 147 -17.21 12.51 -14.44
CA HIS A 147 -15.96 12.36 -15.17
C HIS A 147 -15.74 10.94 -15.69
N TYR A 148 -16.47 9.96 -15.18
CA TYR A 148 -16.38 8.56 -15.57
C TYR A 148 -17.64 8.13 -16.30
N SER A 149 -17.48 7.26 -17.29
CA SER A 149 -18.58 6.73 -18.10
C SER A 149 -19.53 5.88 -17.25
N PRO A 150 -20.84 6.22 -17.14
CA PRO A 150 -21.81 5.38 -16.44
C PRO A 150 -21.96 3.98 -17.05
N VAL A 151 -21.72 3.85 -18.36
CA VAL A 151 -21.82 2.56 -19.06
C VAL A 151 -20.67 1.66 -18.63
N GLU A 152 -19.42 2.16 -18.65
CA GLU A 152 -18.24 1.41 -18.21
C GLU A 152 -18.37 0.97 -16.74
N ILE A 153 -18.81 1.89 -15.85
CA ILE A 153 -19.01 1.57 -14.42
C ILE A 153 -20.02 0.42 -14.26
N ARG A 154 -21.11 0.42 -15.01
CA ARG A 154 -22.11 -0.65 -14.96
C ARG A 154 -21.54 -1.96 -15.50
N ASP A 155 -20.80 -1.90 -16.60
CA ASP A 155 -20.27 -3.08 -17.28
C ASP A 155 -19.12 -3.73 -16.49
N GLU A 156 -18.45 -2.98 -15.61
CA GLU A 156 -17.45 -3.50 -14.66
C GLU A 156 -18.07 -4.21 -13.43
N VAL A 157 -19.42 -4.19 -13.27
CA VAL A 157 -20.13 -4.92 -12.20
C VAL A 157 -21.13 -5.92 -12.78
N PRO A 158 -20.70 -6.90 -13.60
CA PRO A 158 -21.59 -7.87 -14.24
C PRO A 158 -22.34 -8.77 -13.24
N ALA A 159 -21.90 -8.86 -11.99
CA ALA A 159 -22.60 -9.59 -10.94
C ALA A 159 -23.95 -8.93 -10.53
N LEU A 160 -24.21 -7.69 -10.98
CA LEU A 160 -25.48 -6.98 -10.82
C LEU A 160 -26.32 -7.00 -12.12
N LYS A 161 -26.29 -8.08 -12.88
CA LYS A 161 -27.06 -8.17 -14.12
C LYS A 161 -28.56 -8.23 -13.85
N GLU A 162 -29.31 -7.38 -14.56
CA GLU A 162 -30.77 -7.31 -14.46
C GLU A 162 -31.43 -8.65 -14.78
N GLY A 163 -32.36 -9.08 -13.95
CA GLY A 163 -33.07 -10.36 -14.06
C GLY A 163 -32.40 -11.55 -13.40
N GLU A 164 -31.18 -11.42 -12.93
CA GLU A 164 -30.41 -12.46 -12.23
C GLU A 164 -30.39 -12.23 -10.70
N VAL A 165 -30.17 -13.28 -9.93
CA VAL A 165 -29.98 -13.20 -8.46
C VAL A 165 -28.52 -12.82 -8.20
N PRO A 166 -28.23 -11.70 -7.51
CA PRO A 166 -26.88 -11.22 -7.36
C PRO A 166 -26.06 -12.04 -6.35
N ASP A 167 -24.83 -12.36 -6.72
CA ASP A 167 -23.80 -12.86 -5.81
C ASP A 167 -23.08 -11.66 -5.20
N PHE A 168 -23.43 -11.31 -3.98
CA PHE A 168 -22.89 -10.13 -3.29
C PHE A 168 -21.40 -10.24 -2.98
N ALA A 169 -20.84 -11.44 -2.88
CA ALA A 169 -19.39 -11.60 -2.72
C ALA A 169 -18.64 -11.16 -3.99
N LYS A 170 -19.16 -11.52 -5.17
CA LYS A 170 -18.63 -11.03 -6.44
C LYS A 170 -18.85 -9.53 -6.62
N VAL A 171 -20.05 -9.03 -6.29
CA VAL A 171 -20.35 -7.59 -6.35
C VAL A 171 -19.35 -6.79 -5.52
N GLN A 172 -19.08 -7.21 -4.29
CA GLN A 172 -18.09 -6.54 -3.43
C GLN A 172 -16.68 -6.56 -4.03
N GLY A 173 -16.25 -7.68 -4.62
CA GLY A 173 -14.95 -7.78 -5.31
C GLY A 173 -14.85 -6.81 -6.50
N GLN A 174 -15.90 -6.74 -7.32
CA GLN A 174 -15.99 -5.85 -8.48
C GLN A 174 -16.03 -4.38 -8.08
N LEU A 175 -16.80 -4.02 -7.06
CA LEU A 175 -16.83 -2.67 -6.50
C LEU A 175 -15.49 -2.28 -5.87
N ALA A 176 -14.84 -3.20 -5.17
CA ALA A 176 -13.50 -2.96 -4.64
C ALA A 176 -12.47 -2.72 -5.75
N SER A 177 -12.61 -3.41 -6.89
CA SER A 177 -11.77 -3.15 -8.08
C SER A 177 -12.05 -1.77 -8.69
N LEU A 178 -13.31 -1.41 -8.87
CA LEU A 178 -13.72 -0.09 -9.32
C LEU A 178 -13.12 1.03 -8.44
N ASN A 179 -13.14 0.84 -7.13
CA ASN A 179 -12.68 1.82 -6.15
C ASN A 179 -11.14 1.88 -5.99
N LYS A 180 -10.38 1.06 -6.71
CA LYS A 180 -8.91 1.18 -6.80
C LYS A 180 -8.47 2.39 -7.63
N THR A 181 -9.32 2.85 -8.55
CA THR A 181 -9.01 4.03 -9.38
C THR A 181 -9.02 5.28 -8.51
N PRO A 182 -7.89 6.01 -8.39
CA PRO A 182 -7.84 7.23 -7.61
C PRO A 182 -8.88 8.26 -8.08
N GLY A 183 -9.54 8.92 -7.14
CA GLY A 183 -10.53 9.95 -7.45
C GLY A 183 -11.90 9.43 -7.89
N ARG A 184 -12.18 8.13 -7.75
CA ARG A 184 -13.50 7.53 -7.97
C ARG A 184 -13.89 6.65 -6.79
N GLN A 185 -15.10 6.83 -6.28
CA GLN A 185 -15.73 5.96 -5.31
C GLN A 185 -17.12 5.58 -5.79
N VAL A 186 -17.40 4.29 -5.81
CA VAL A 186 -18.68 3.72 -6.22
C VAL A 186 -19.27 2.95 -5.05
N MET A 187 -20.48 3.33 -4.63
CA MET A 187 -21.22 2.69 -3.53
C MET A 187 -22.57 2.18 -4.03
N PRO A 188 -22.96 0.92 -3.76
CA PRO A 188 -24.27 0.41 -4.12
C PRO A 188 -25.31 0.87 -3.10
N LEU A 189 -26.39 1.45 -3.57
CA LEU A 189 -27.60 1.70 -2.80
C LEU A 189 -28.70 0.77 -3.30
N VAL A 190 -29.07 -0.21 -2.48
CA VAL A 190 -30.11 -1.19 -2.79
C VAL A 190 -31.46 -0.68 -2.29
N ARG A 191 -32.48 -0.77 -3.12
CA ARG A 191 -33.87 -0.42 -2.80
C ARG A 191 -34.78 -1.54 -3.25
N GLU A 192 -35.98 -1.57 -2.70
CA GLU A 192 -37.06 -2.42 -3.22
C GLU A 192 -37.34 -2.06 -4.68
N GLY A 193 -37.43 -3.06 -5.55
CA GLY A 193 -37.67 -2.88 -6.98
C GLY A 193 -39.12 -2.58 -7.27
N GLN A 194 -39.38 -2.03 -8.45
CA GLN A 194 -40.77 -1.72 -8.90
C GLN A 194 -41.63 -2.97 -9.12
N ARG A 195 -41.01 -4.13 -9.32
CA ARG A 195 -41.70 -5.41 -9.47
C ARG A 195 -41.53 -6.22 -8.17
N PRO A 196 -42.59 -6.89 -7.69
CA PRO A 196 -42.44 -7.81 -6.55
C PRO A 196 -41.33 -8.83 -6.77
N GLY A 197 -40.55 -9.13 -5.75
CA GLY A 197 -39.41 -10.07 -5.81
C GLY A 197 -38.21 -9.53 -6.56
N THR A 198 -38.12 -8.20 -6.80
CA THR A 198 -36.93 -7.57 -7.39
C THR A 198 -36.37 -6.51 -6.47
N MET A 199 -35.07 -6.21 -6.66
CA MET A 199 -34.38 -5.08 -6.05
C MET A 199 -33.79 -4.16 -7.12
N ASP A 200 -33.93 -2.87 -6.94
CA ASP A 200 -33.22 -1.87 -7.77
C ASP A 200 -31.92 -1.45 -7.09
N VAL A 201 -30.87 -1.34 -7.87
CA VAL A 201 -29.54 -0.96 -7.38
C VAL A 201 -29.10 0.35 -8.03
N ASP A 202 -28.89 1.38 -7.20
CA ASP A 202 -28.25 2.61 -7.64
C ASP A 202 -26.76 2.54 -7.29
N LEU A 203 -25.88 2.50 -8.27
CA LEU A 203 -24.45 2.69 -8.11
C LEU A 203 -24.19 4.19 -7.97
N GLN A 204 -24.06 4.66 -6.74
CA GLN A 204 -23.73 6.06 -6.45
C GLN A 204 -22.24 6.28 -6.67
N VAL A 205 -21.93 7.23 -7.55
CA VAL A 205 -20.56 7.56 -7.93
C VAL A 205 -20.23 8.94 -7.38
N GLU A 206 -19.17 8.98 -6.59
CA GLU A 206 -18.46 10.21 -6.23
C GLU A 206 -17.15 10.20 -6.99
N ASP A 207 -17.06 11.04 -8.04
CA ASP A 207 -15.88 11.12 -8.86
C ASP A 207 -15.26 12.52 -8.83
N GLN A 208 -13.94 12.57 -8.98
CA GLN A 208 -13.15 13.78 -9.08
C GLN A 208 -12.62 13.91 -10.50
N ASN A 209 -12.20 15.12 -10.86
CA ASN A 209 -11.50 15.36 -12.11
C ASN A 209 -10.29 14.40 -12.21
N PRO A 210 -10.15 13.58 -13.28
CA PRO A 210 -9.04 12.66 -13.44
C PRO A 210 -7.69 13.34 -13.70
N TRP A 211 -7.68 14.63 -14.02
CA TRP A 211 -6.47 15.43 -14.11
C TRP A 211 -5.90 15.69 -12.73
N GLN A 212 -4.61 15.51 -12.60
CA GLN A 212 -3.83 15.87 -11.42
C GLN A 212 -2.63 16.70 -11.87
N ALA A 213 -2.46 17.84 -11.25
CA ALA A 213 -1.30 18.69 -11.48
C ALA A 213 -0.69 19.11 -10.16
N SER A 214 0.63 19.14 -10.06
CA SER A 214 1.29 19.70 -8.90
C SER A 214 2.56 20.46 -9.27
N VAL A 215 2.86 21.47 -8.47
CA VAL A 215 4.11 22.21 -8.54
C VAL A 215 4.67 22.29 -7.12
N GLY A 216 5.92 21.89 -6.95
CA GLY A 216 6.63 21.93 -5.68
C GLY A 216 7.95 22.67 -5.78
N LEU A 217 8.34 23.32 -4.69
CA LEU A 217 9.65 23.93 -4.49
C LEU A 217 10.23 23.43 -3.17
N ASN A 218 11.51 23.08 -3.16
CA ASN A 218 12.23 22.70 -1.96
C ASN A 218 13.73 23.04 -2.08
N ASN A 219 14.46 22.88 -1.00
CA ASN A 219 15.91 23.05 -0.95
C ASN A 219 16.66 21.75 -0.62
N ASP A 220 16.17 20.63 -1.11
CA ASP A 220 16.83 19.34 -0.95
C ASP A 220 17.88 19.12 -2.05
N TYR A 221 19.04 19.75 -1.88
CA TYR A 221 20.14 19.75 -2.84
C TYR A 221 21.34 18.95 -2.34
N SER A 222 22.11 18.42 -3.27
CA SER A 222 23.37 17.72 -3.03
C SER A 222 24.57 18.66 -3.10
N ALA A 223 25.73 18.21 -2.62
CA ALA A 223 26.98 18.97 -2.68
C ALA A 223 27.27 19.45 -4.11
N ASP A 224 27.90 20.61 -4.20
CA ASP A 224 28.33 21.26 -5.45
C ASP A 224 27.19 21.55 -6.45
N THR A 225 25.94 21.58 -5.96
CA THR A 225 24.77 21.89 -6.77
C THR A 225 24.03 23.14 -6.25
N LYS A 226 23.17 23.73 -7.10
CA LYS A 226 22.32 24.87 -6.71
C LYS A 226 21.33 24.47 -5.62
N HIS A 227 20.88 25.45 -4.83
CA HIS A 227 20.14 25.17 -3.60
C HIS A 227 18.66 24.87 -3.83
N LEU A 228 18.05 25.45 -4.87
CA LEU A 228 16.62 25.31 -5.08
C LEU A 228 16.31 24.17 -6.04
N ARG A 229 15.22 23.44 -5.73
CA ARG A 229 14.66 22.38 -6.56
C ARG A 229 13.20 22.67 -6.84
N ALA A 230 12.82 22.50 -8.12
CA ALA A 230 11.43 22.57 -8.55
C ALA A 230 10.99 21.24 -9.13
N VAL A 231 9.79 20.81 -8.76
CA VAL A 231 9.15 19.58 -9.23
C VAL A 231 7.79 19.95 -9.80
N THR A 232 7.55 19.63 -11.06
CA THR A 232 6.23 19.82 -11.69
C THR A 232 5.75 18.47 -12.17
N SER A 233 4.54 18.08 -11.75
CA SER A 233 3.93 16.82 -12.16
C SER A 233 2.57 17.07 -12.81
N LEU A 234 2.28 16.28 -13.85
CA LEU A 234 1.01 16.23 -14.53
C LEU A 234 0.59 14.78 -14.69
N GLY A 235 -0.64 14.47 -14.30
CA GLY A 235 -1.19 13.11 -14.39
C GLY A 235 -2.62 13.11 -14.92
N TYR A 236 -3.01 11.96 -15.46
CA TYR A 236 -4.39 11.68 -15.85
C TYR A 236 -4.74 10.21 -15.54
N ASN A 237 -5.81 9.98 -14.77
CA ASN A 237 -6.11 8.67 -14.14
C ASN A 237 -7.21 7.87 -14.80
N ASN A 238 -7.73 8.28 -15.94
CA ASN A 238 -8.84 7.58 -16.60
C ASN A 238 -8.74 7.63 -18.12
N LEU A 239 -7.55 7.33 -18.66
CA LEU A 239 -7.36 7.27 -20.11
C LEU A 239 -8.32 6.26 -20.73
N TRP A 240 -8.98 6.67 -21.80
CA TRP A 240 -9.96 5.90 -22.58
C TRP A 240 -11.14 5.35 -21.77
N GLN A 241 -11.40 5.88 -20.56
CA GLN A 241 -12.41 5.38 -19.61
C GLN A 241 -12.13 3.94 -19.11
N LEU A 242 -10.90 3.44 -19.30
CA LEU A 242 -10.48 2.09 -18.89
C LEU A 242 -9.71 2.09 -17.55
N GLY A 243 -9.69 3.21 -16.83
CA GLY A 243 -8.93 3.34 -15.58
C GLY A 243 -7.40 3.33 -15.77
N HIS A 244 -6.92 3.45 -17.02
CA HIS A 244 -5.49 3.59 -17.27
C HIS A 244 -4.99 4.94 -16.77
N SER A 245 -3.78 4.98 -16.22
CA SER A 245 -3.17 6.20 -15.74
C SER A 245 -1.87 6.50 -16.44
N ILE A 246 -1.63 7.79 -16.67
CA ILE A 246 -0.35 8.31 -17.15
C ILE A 246 0.10 9.42 -16.22
N SER A 247 1.40 9.51 -15.96
CA SER A 247 2.01 10.62 -15.25
C SER A 247 3.30 11.07 -15.93
N LEU A 248 3.57 12.37 -15.86
CA LEU A 248 4.80 12.98 -16.30
C LEU A 248 5.28 13.92 -15.21
N THR A 249 6.55 13.83 -14.83
CA THR A 249 7.17 14.69 -13.83
C THR A 249 8.44 15.30 -14.40
N TYR A 250 8.58 16.60 -14.22
CA TYR A 250 9.79 17.36 -14.52
C TYR A 250 10.40 17.88 -13.22
N PHE A 251 11.66 17.52 -13.02
CA PHE A 251 12.47 17.98 -11.88
C PHE A 251 13.61 18.82 -12.40
N THR A 252 13.87 19.98 -11.77
CA THR A 252 14.93 20.89 -12.18
C THR A 252 15.48 21.73 -11.01
N ALA A 253 16.66 22.28 -11.19
CA ALA A 253 17.18 23.37 -10.39
C ALA A 253 16.86 24.71 -11.10
N PRO A 254 15.90 25.52 -10.60
CA PRO A 254 15.49 26.75 -11.30
C PRO A 254 16.59 27.79 -11.47
N GLU A 255 17.56 27.79 -10.57
CA GLU A 255 18.71 28.72 -10.60
C GLU A 255 19.70 28.36 -11.71
N ASP A 256 19.76 27.10 -12.13
CA ASP A 256 20.64 26.61 -13.18
C ASP A 256 20.11 25.25 -13.66
N GLN A 257 19.43 25.25 -14.79
CA GLN A 257 18.80 24.03 -15.33
C GLN A 257 19.80 22.96 -15.77
N ASP A 258 21.01 23.35 -16.11
CA ASP A 258 22.08 22.40 -16.47
C ASP A 258 22.59 21.61 -15.24
N ASN A 259 22.30 22.12 -14.05
CA ASN A 259 22.70 21.51 -12.77
C ASN A 259 21.81 20.31 -12.39
N ALA A 260 20.52 20.36 -12.71
CA ALA A 260 19.58 19.28 -12.49
C ALA A 260 18.41 19.37 -13.47
N LYS A 261 18.27 18.37 -14.33
CA LYS A 261 17.18 18.26 -15.28
C LYS A 261 16.80 16.80 -15.44
N VAL A 262 15.62 16.45 -14.91
CA VAL A 262 15.13 15.08 -15.00
C VAL A 262 13.68 15.05 -15.46
N TRP A 263 13.42 14.26 -16.48
CA TRP A 263 12.08 13.89 -16.91
C TRP A 263 11.79 12.46 -16.46
N SER A 264 10.67 12.24 -15.82
CA SER A 264 10.18 10.89 -15.52
C SER A 264 8.73 10.75 -15.89
N GLY A 265 8.35 9.55 -16.28
CA GLY A 265 6.97 9.25 -16.66
C GLY A 265 6.60 7.82 -16.34
N SER A 266 5.31 7.59 -16.13
CA SER A 266 4.77 6.25 -15.97
C SER A 266 3.43 6.12 -16.67
N TYR A 267 3.14 4.90 -17.10
CA TYR A 267 1.87 4.49 -17.65
C TYR A 267 1.46 3.18 -17.00
N THR A 268 0.27 3.13 -16.40
CA THR A 268 -0.27 1.93 -15.75
C THR A 268 -1.57 1.54 -16.42
N ALA A 269 -1.65 0.28 -16.85
CA ALA A 269 -2.82 -0.32 -17.46
C ALA A 269 -3.34 -1.46 -16.56
N PRO A 270 -4.50 -1.33 -15.92
CA PRO A 270 -5.21 -2.45 -15.33
C PRO A 270 -5.59 -3.45 -16.42
N LEU A 271 -5.16 -4.71 -16.29
CA LEU A 271 -5.51 -5.79 -17.22
C LEU A 271 -6.80 -6.51 -16.77
N ASN A 272 -6.98 -6.59 -15.47
CA ASN A 272 -8.18 -7.11 -14.80
C ASN A 272 -8.18 -6.70 -13.32
N GLU A 273 -9.10 -7.25 -12.53
CA GLU A 273 -9.25 -6.93 -11.09
C GLU A 273 -7.97 -7.10 -10.26
N ARG A 274 -7.03 -7.94 -10.69
CA ARG A 274 -5.83 -8.31 -9.92
C ARG A 274 -4.52 -7.95 -10.60
N TRP A 275 -4.50 -7.93 -11.92
CA TRP A 275 -3.29 -7.72 -12.68
C TRP A 275 -3.25 -6.33 -13.31
N SER A 276 -2.11 -5.67 -13.19
CA SER A 276 -1.83 -4.41 -13.88
C SER A 276 -0.44 -4.47 -14.52
N LEU A 277 -0.32 -3.86 -15.69
CA LEU A 277 0.95 -3.66 -16.38
C LEU A 277 1.38 -2.22 -16.19
N GLN A 278 2.64 -2.00 -15.82
CA GLN A 278 3.21 -0.66 -15.67
C GLN A 278 4.44 -0.52 -16.55
N PHE A 279 4.46 0.51 -17.36
CA PHE A 279 5.65 1.03 -18.01
C PHE A 279 6.08 2.30 -17.27
N ALA A 280 7.36 2.41 -16.90
CA ALA A 280 7.90 3.58 -16.25
C ALA A 280 9.29 3.88 -16.81
N GLY A 281 9.68 5.15 -16.78
CA GLY A 281 11.02 5.51 -17.21
C GLY A 281 11.39 6.93 -16.79
N TYR A 282 12.67 7.21 -16.85
CA TYR A 282 13.19 8.54 -16.65
C TYR A 282 14.42 8.79 -17.54
N GLN A 283 14.66 10.05 -17.79
CA GLN A 283 15.89 10.58 -18.38
C GLN A 283 16.44 11.67 -17.46
N SER A 284 17.68 11.50 -17.04
CA SER A 284 18.39 12.39 -16.13
C SER A 284 19.58 13.04 -16.82
N ASP A 285 19.67 14.35 -16.70
CA ASP A 285 20.88 15.13 -16.95
C ASP A 285 21.27 15.85 -15.64
N SER A 286 21.53 15.05 -14.61
CA SER A 286 21.83 15.52 -13.26
C SER A 286 22.81 14.58 -12.60
N ASN A 287 23.76 15.12 -11.88
CA ASN A 287 24.71 14.29 -11.12
C ASN A 287 24.04 13.63 -9.91
N VAL A 288 23.09 14.32 -9.28
CA VAL A 288 22.27 13.76 -8.19
C VAL A 288 20.87 14.37 -8.21
N ALA A 289 19.85 13.54 -8.27
CA ALA A 289 18.46 13.94 -8.13
C ALA A 289 17.68 12.94 -7.27
N THR A 290 16.70 13.44 -6.52
CA THR A 290 15.76 12.60 -5.77
C THR A 290 14.40 12.65 -6.46
N ILE A 291 13.93 11.53 -6.98
CA ILE A 291 12.64 11.43 -7.67
C ILE A 291 11.83 10.32 -7.03
N GLY A 292 10.59 10.64 -6.60
CA GLY A 292 9.67 9.65 -6.05
C GLY A 292 10.20 8.88 -4.85
N GLY A 293 11.12 9.49 -4.06
CA GLY A 293 11.75 8.84 -2.91
C GLY A 293 12.99 8.00 -3.26
N SER A 294 13.40 7.95 -4.52
CA SER A 294 14.64 7.29 -4.97
C SER A 294 15.65 8.32 -5.45
N ASN A 295 16.91 8.14 -5.08
CA ASN A 295 17.99 8.97 -5.62
C ASN A 295 18.39 8.46 -6.99
N VAL A 296 18.44 9.37 -7.96
CA VAL A 296 19.01 9.13 -9.28
C VAL A 296 20.40 9.74 -9.27
N LEU A 297 21.41 8.89 -9.31
CA LEU A 297 22.81 9.30 -9.35
C LEU A 297 23.29 9.17 -10.80
N GLY A 298 23.65 10.29 -11.40
CA GLY A 298 24.27 10.32 -12.71
C GLY A 298 23.35 10.70 -13.89
N LYS A 299 24.00 10.96 -15.02
CA LYS A 299 23.37 11.25 -16.31
C LYS A 299 23.00 9.94 -17.00
N GLY A 300 21.82 9.88 -17.60
CA GLY A 300 21.40 8.68 -18.33
C GLY A 300 19.89 8.50 -18.36
N HIS A 301 19.48 7.30 -18.69
CA HIS A 301 18.07 6.96 -18.75
C HIS A 301 17.79 5.54 -18.26
N SER A 302 16.55 5.33 -17.82
CA SER A 302 16.03 4.02 -17.46
C SER A 302 14.62 3.85 -17.99
N TYR A 303 14.30 2.69 -18.54
CA TYR A 303 12.97 2.30 -18.98
C TYR A 303 12.64 0.92 -18.44
N GLY A 304 11.53 0.81 -17.71
CA GLY A 304 11.14 -0.41 -17.05
C GLY A 304 9.73 -0.86 -17.42
N LEU A 305 9.53 -2.17 -17.38
CA LEU A 305 8.24 -2.81 -17.54
C LEU A 305 8.02 -3.72 -16.33
N SER A 306 6.88 -3.54 -15.65
CA SER A 306 6.52 -4.30 -14.46
C SER A 306 5.12 -4.88 -14.57
N LEU A 307 4.97 -6.12 -14.16
CA LEU A 307 3.69 -6.79 -13.98
C LEU A 307 3.36 -6.80 -12.48
N ILE A 308 2.21 -6.27 -12.11
CA ILE A 308 1.76 -6.10 -10.72
C ILE A 308 0.57 -7.01 -10.46
N TYR A 309 0.64 -7.80 -9.41
CA TYR A 309 -0.45 -8.63 -8.91
C TYR A 309 -0.96 -8.10 -7.57
N SER A 310 -2.20 -7.60 -7.54
CA SER A 310 -2.86 -7.14 -6.33
C SER A 310 -3.62 -8.29 -5.67
N LEU A 311 -3.33 -8.59 -4.42
CA LEU A 311 -4.09 -9.56 -3.64
C LEU A 311 -5.49 -9.00 -3.32
N PRO A 312 -6.49 -9.87 -3.13
CA PRO A 312 -7.76 -9.45 -2.56
C PRO A 312 -7.54 -8.71 -1.23
N ALA A 313 -8.26 -7.62 -1.02
CA ALA A 313 -8.22 -6.91 0.24
C ALA A 313 -8.66 -7.86 1.38
N SER A 314 -7.88 -7.92 2.44
CA SER A 314 -8.17 -8.75 3.62
C SER A 314 -8.22 -7.85 4.86
N GLY A 315 -9.42 -7.57 5.35
CA GLY A 315 -9.62 -6.62 6.44
C GLY A 315 -9.05 -5.24 6.08
N SER A 316 -8.10 -4.77 6.89
CA SER A 316 -7.44 -3.46 6.72
C SER A 316 -6.17 -3.50 5.84
N TRP A 317 -5.83 -4.65 5.24
CA TRP A 317 -4.63 -4.83 4.42
C TRP A 317 -4.90 -4.74 2.92
N ALA A 318 -4.06 -3.99 2.22
CA ALA A 318 -3.93 -4.01 0.77
C ALA A 318 -2.49 -4.43 0.43
N ASN A 319 -2.34 -5.51 -0.34
CA ASN A 319 -1.04 -6.09 -0.65
C ASN A 319 -0.88 -6.29 -2.15
N SER A 320 0.36 -6.15 -2.63
CA SER A 320 0.70 -6.44 -4.03
C SER A 320 2.09 -7.04 -4.15
N PHE A 321 2.26 -7.89 -5.15
CA PHE A 321 3.56 -8.36 -5.63
C PHE A 321 3.80 -7.79 -7.03
N SER A 322 5.05 -7.51 -7.36
CA SER A 322 5.41 -7.13 -8.71
C SER A 322 6.68 -7.83 -9.16
N VAL A 323 6.78 -8.04 -10.45
CA VAL A 323 8.01 -8.45 -11.13
C VAL A 323 8.22 -7.50 -12.30
N GLY A 324 9.42 -6.96 -12.39
CA GLY A 324 9.78 -6.00 -13.43
C GLY A 324 11.19 -6.21 -13.93
N VAL A 325 11.48 -5.59 -15.05
CA VAL A 325 12.82 -5.45 -15.63
C VAL A 325 13.01 -4.01 -16.05
N ASP A 326 14.16 -3.43 -15.73
CA ASP A 326 14.56 -2.08 -16.08
C ASP A 326 15.75 -2.14 -17.04
N PHE A 327 15.71 -1.41 -18.14
CA PHE A 327 16.83 -1.20 -19.04
C PHE A 327 17.46 0.15 -18.70
N LYS A 328 18.66 0.09 -18.14
CA LYS A 328 19.41 1.24 -17.62
C LYS A 328 20.63 1.53 -18.47
N ASP A 329 20.83 2.79 -18.82
CA ASP A 329 21.98 3.30 -19.57
C ASP A 329 22.44 4.61 -18.92
N PHE A 330 23.60 4.57 -18.26
CA PHE A 330 24.13 5.70 -17.51
C PHE A 330 25.50 6.11 -18.06
N GLU A 331 25.66 7.40 -18.32
CA GLU A 331 26.91 8.04 -18.67
C GLU A 331 27.42 8.80 -17.44
N GLU A 332 28.22 8.17 -16.62
CA GLU A 332 28.86 8.83 -15.49
C GLU A 332 30.27 9.28 -15.89
N GLU A 333 30.62 10.51 -15.59
CA GLU A 333 31.93 11.08 -15.86
C GLU A 333 32.85 10.83 -14.66
N LEU A 334 33.88 9.99 -14.85
CA LEU A 334 34.94 9.78 -13.87
C LEU A 334 36.06 10.81 -14.11
N SER A 335 36.23 11.74 -13.18
CA SER A 335 37.31 12.71 -13.24
C SER A 335 38.50 12.21 -12.41
N LEU A 336 39.50 11.65 -13.04
CA LEU A 336 40.77 11.24 -12.43
C LEU A 336 41.91 12.12 -12.97
N GLY A 337 42.49 12.95 -12.09
CA GLY A 337 43.72 13.70 -12.41
C GLY A 337 43.60 14.71 -13.56
N GLY A 338 42.41 15.26 -13.82
CA GLY A 338 42.17 16.26 -14.86
C GLY A 338 41.74 15.70 -16.23
N ASN A 339 41.69 14.40 -16.39
CA ASN A 339 41.05 13.73 -17.53
C ASN A 339 39.69 13.21 -17.11
N SER A 340 38.65 13.51 -17.86
CA SER A 340 37.32 12.93 -17.68
C SER A 340 37.11 11.81 -18.69
N ASP A 341 36.97 10.58 -18.21
CA ASP A 341 36.60 9.45 -19.05
C ASP A 341 35.10 9.15 -18.90
N LYS A 342 34.38 9.15 -20.03
CA LYS A 342 32.97 8.76 -20.08
C LYS A 342 32.89 7.27 -20.37
N VAL A 343 32.50 6.49 -19.39
CA VAL A 343 32.24 5.05 -19.58
C VAL A 343 30.73 4.82 -19.43
N PRO A 344 30.00 4.67 -20.55
CA PRO A 344 28.57 4.34 -20.48
C PRO A 344 28.39 2.95 -19.87
N LEU A 345 27.47 2.83 -18.94
CA LEU A 345 27.18 1.57 -18.25
C LEU A 345 25.74 1.14 -18.54
N LYS A 346 25.60 0.01 -19.27
CA LYS A 346 24.31 -0.59 -19.62
C LYS A 346 24.08 -1.85 -18.83
N TYR A 347 22.89 -2.00 -18.27
CA TYR A 347 22.50 -3.24 -17.60
C TYR A 347 20.98 -3.33 -17.45
N ALA A 348 20.48 -4.55 -17.22
CA ALA A 348 19.06 -4.82 -17.11
C ALA A 348 18.78 -5.68 -15.86
N PRO A 349 18.54 -5.06 -14.68
CA PRO A 349 18.17 -5.80 -13.48
C PRO A 349 16.70 -6.21 -13.50
N PHE A 350 16.43 -7.39 -12.94
CA PHE A 350 15.08 -7.80 -12.55
C PHE A 350 14.79 -7.35 -11.13
N THR A 351 13.58 -6.86 -10.92
CA THR A 351 13.08 -6.48 -9.59
C THR A 351 11.87 -7.33 -9.23
N PHE A 352 11.94 -8.00 -8.08
CA PHE A 352 10.82 -8.68 -7.44
C PHE A 352 10.45 -7.88 -6.20
N ALA A 353 9.22 -7.38 -6.11
CA ALA A 353 8.82 -6.55 -4.98
C ALA A 353 7.50 -6.99 -4.37
N TYR A 354 7.39 -6.78 -3.07
CA TYR A 354 6.19 -6.85 -2.27
C TYR A 354 5.91 -5.47 -1.69
N ASN A 355 4.65 -5.02 -1.78
CA ASN A 355 4.17 -3.82 -1.12
C ASN A 355 2.94 -4.16 -0.29
N GLY A 356 2.95 -3.76 0.97
CA GLY A 356 1.87 -3.93 1.91
C GLY A 356 1.45 -2.60 2.50
N LEU A 357 0.14 -2.36 2.58
CA LEU A 357 -0.43 -1.15 3.17
C LEU A 357 -1.55 -1.55 4.12
N ARG A 358 -1.50 -1.05 5.33
CA ARG A 358 -2.52 -1.27 6.35
C ARG A 358 -3.02 0.05 6.89
N TYR A 359 -4.35 0.20 6.88
CA TYR A 359 -5.03 1.32 7.52
C TYR A 359 -5.95 0.81 8.63
N THR A 360 -5.88 1.46 9.77
CA THR A 360 -6.84 1.33 10.87
C THR A 360 -7.28 2.72 11.28
N GLU A 361 -8.25 2.83 12.17
CA GLU A 361 -8.69 4.13 12.70
C GLU A 361 -7.56 4.93 13.35
N THR A 362 -6.59 4.26 13.95
CA THR A 362 -5.52 4.90 14.72
C THR A 362 -4.14 4.75 14.12
N SER A 363 -3.96 3.91 13.10
CA SER A 363 -2.62 3.64 12.56
C SER A 363 -2.60 3.43 11.06
N GLN A 364 -1.46 3.79 10.48
CA GLN A 364 -1.11 3.51 9.09
C GLN A 364 0.25 2.84 9.07
N LEU A 365 0.36 1.73 8.32
CA LEU A 365 1.61 1.00 8.12
C LEU A 365 1.81 0.75 6.63
N GLY A 366 2.90 1.25 6.09
CA GLY A 366 3.40 0.90 4.76
C GLY A 366 4.63 0.02 4.88
N LEU A 367 4.71 -1.04 4.09
CA LEU A 367 5.84 -1.95 3.99
C LEU A 367 6.26 -2.12 2.54
N GLY A 368 7.54 -2.02 2.27
CA GLY A 368 8.17 -2.35 1.01
C GLY A 368 9.27 -3.40 1.21
N LEU A 369 9.34 -4.40 0.35
CA LEU A 369 10.45 -5.34 0.29
C LEU A 369 10.73 -5.65 -1.17
N SER A 370 11.98 -5.49 -1.61
CA SER A 370 12.36 -5.79 -2.99
C SER A 370 13.71 -6.49 -3.09
N LEU A 371 13.78 -7.43 -4.01
CA LEU A 371 15.01 -8.08 -4.45
C LEU A 371 15.32 -7.62 -5.87
N VAL A 372 16.44 -6.93 -6.04
CA VAL A 372 16.96 -6.51 -7.35
C VAL A 372 18.07 -7.46 -7.73
N ALA A 373 17.98 -8.05 -8.90
CA ALA A 373 18.96 -9.00 -9.44
C ALA A 373 19.50 -8.50 -10.78
N GLY A 374 20.76 -8.09 -10.79
CA GLY A 374 21.48 -7.70 -11.98
C GLY A 374 21.70 -8.88 -12.94
N THR A 375 21.68 -8.61 -14.23
CA THR A 375 21.99 -9.60 -15.28
C THR A 375 23.18 -9.14 -16.09
N ARG A 376 24.06 -10.07 -16.48
CA ARG A 376 25.23 -9.75 -17.33
C ARG A 376 24.81 -9.22 -18.69
N SER A 377 23.78 -9.83 -19.26
CA SER A 377 23.22 -9.42 -20.53
C SER A 377 21.80 -9.97 -20.67
N LEU A 378 20.88 -9.11 -21.05
CA LEU A 378 19.51 -9.48 -21.40
C LEU A 378 19.26 -9.10 -22.86
N PHE A 379 19.05 -10.09 -23.73
CA PHE A 379 18.90 -9.89 -25.17
C PHE A 379 20.07 -9.12 -25.83
N GLY A 380 21.29 -9.31 -25.36
CA GLY A 380 22.46 -8.56 -25.82
C GLY A 380 22.64 -7.16 -25.24
N TYR A 381 21.76 -6.75 -24.31
CA TYR A 381 21.87 -5.49 -23.60
C TYR A 381 22.60 -5.71 -22.27
N GLY A 382 23.77 -5.11 -22.12
CA GLY A 382 24.59 -5.20 -20.90
C GLY A 382 26.05 -4.84 -21.17
N SER A 383 26.68 -4.15 -20.23
CA SER A 383 28.12 -3.86 -20.19
C SER A 383 28.91 -5.04 -19.62
N SER A 384 30.20 -5.08 -19.89
CA SER A 384 31.10 -6.13 -19.43
C SER A 384 31.39 -6.05 -17.91
N ASP A 385 31.96 -7.12 -17.36
CA ASP A 385 32.46 -7.12 -15.98
C ASP A 385 33.56 -6.07 -15.79
N GLU A 386 34.37 -5.83 -16.83
CA GLU A 386 35.47 -4.84 -16.83
C GLU A 386 34.93 -3.40 -16.76
N ASP A 387 33.81 -3.09 -17.47
CA ASP A 387 33.16 -1.78 -17.40
C ASP A 387 32.60 -1.50 -16.00
N PHE A 388 32.03 -2.52 -15.37
CA PHE A 388 31.55 -2.41 -13.98
C PHE A 388 32.71 -2.23 -12.99
N ASP A 389 33.77 -3.03 -13.09
CA ASP A 389 34.96 -2.92 -12.24
C ASP A 389 35.65 -1.58 -12.41
N TYR A 390 35.69 -1.04 -13.63
CA TYR A 390 36.23 0.29 -13.92
C TYR A 390 35.45 1.40 -13.20
N LYS A 391 34.12 1.28 -13.16
CA LYS A 391 33.25 2.25 -12.47
C LYS A 391 33.35 2.14 -10.93
N ARG A 392 33.42 0.94 -10.42
CA ARG A 392 33.50 0.65 -8.99
C ARG A 392 34.31 -0.62 -8.79
N TYR A 393 35.39 -0.52 -8.07
CA TYR A 393 36.30 -1.64 -7.81
C TYR A 393 35.54 -2.90 -7.39
N ARG A 394 35.76 -4.00 -8.12
CA ARG A 394 35.10 -5.31 -7.97
C ARG A 394 33.58 -5.33 -8.16
N ALA A 395 32.96 -4.27 -8.63
CA ALA A 395 31.57 -4.34 -9.03
C ALA A 395 31.42 -5.24 -10.27
N ASN A 396 30.26 -5.87 -10.40
CA ASN A 396 29.95 -6.69 -11.56
C ASN A 396 28.44 -6.64 -11.87
N PRO A 397 28.04 -6.93 -13.10
CA PRO A 397 26.62 -6.86 -13.50
C PRO A 397 25.73 -7.93 -12.86
N SER A 398 26.31 -9.00 -12.29
CA SER A 398 25.56 -10.09 -11.64
C SER A 398 25.41 -9.84 -10.13
N PHE A 399 24.94 -8.65 -9.75
CA PHE A 399 24.70 -8.29 -8.35
C PHE A 399 23.31 -8.70 -7.88
N ALA A 400 23.11 -8.84 -6.58
CA ALA A 400 21.82 -8.97 -5.95
C ALA A 400 21.72 -7.97 -4.79
N VAL A 401 20.59 -7.27 -4.70
CA VAL A 401 20.35 -6.28 -3.65
C VAL A 401 18.98 -6.54 -3.02
N LEU A 402 18.95 -6.74 -1.72
CA LEU A 402 17.73 -6.80 -0.94
C LEU A 402 17.49 -5.43 -0.31
N LYS A 403 16.36 -4.80 -0.62
CA LYS A 403 15.94 -3.50 -0.09
C LYS A 403 14.64 -3.69 0.71
N GLY A 404 14.52 -2.97 1.80
CA GLY A 404 13.27 -2.94 2.56
C GLY A 404 13.02 -1.57 3.16
N ASP A 405 11.75 -1.21 3.27
CA ASP A 405 11.29 -0.01 3.95
C ASP A 405 10.02 -0.26 4.74
N ALA A 406 9.85 0.51 5.80
CA ALA A 406 8.68 0.51 6.64
C ALA A 406 8.37 1.93 7.10
N ASN A 407 7.11 2.34 6.96
CA ASN A 407 6.61 3.63 7.43
C ASN A 407 5.41 3.37 8.32
N TYR A 408 5.51 3.75 9.59
CA TYR A 408 4.45 3.53 10.58
C TYR A 408 4.06 4.83 11.24
N THR A 409 2.78 5.18 11.17
CA THR A 409 2.21 6.32 11.88
C THR A 409 1.12 5.82 12.82
N TYR A 410 1.21 6.20 14.09
CA TYR A 410 0.21 5.91 15.11
C TYR A 410 -0.33 7.21 15.69
N THR A 411 -1.65 7.35 15.73
CA THR A 411 -2.36 8.49 16.30
C THR A 411 -2.94 8.09 17.65
N PHE A 412 -2.48 8.77 18.71
CA PHE A 412 -2.96 8.57 20.07
C PHE A 412 -4.34 9.22 20.27
N ALA A 413 -5.07 8.80 21.29
CA ALA A 413 -6.41 9.34 21.61
C ALA A 413 -6.45 10.86 21.83
N ASN A 414 -5.33 11.47 22.21
CA ASN A 414 -5.17 12.92 22.40
C ASN A 414 -4.66 13.64 21.14
N ASP A 415 -4.73 13.00 19.96
CA ASP A 415 -4.30 13.51 18.66
C ASP A 415 -2.78 13.73 18.50
N TRP A 416 -1.96 13.32 19.45
CA TRP A 416 -0.52 13.19 19.20
C TRP A 416 -0.26 12.09 18.19
N GLN A 417 0.83 12.23 17.42
CA GLN A 417 1.23 11.19 16.48
C GLN A 417 2.69 10.79 16.69
N SER A 418 2.93 9.48 16.66
CA SER A 418 4.26 8.88 16.53
C SER A 418 4.41 8.42 15.09
N ALA A 419 5.42 8.93 14.38
CA ALA A 419 5.73 8.49 13.02
C ALA A 419 7.15 7.95 12.97
N SER A 420 7.27 6.68 12.58
CA SER A 420 8.54 5.96 12.47
C SER A 420 8.77 5.58 11.02
N LYS A 421 10.01 5.75 10.55
CA LYS A 421 10.47 5.28 9.24
C LYS A 421 11.72 4.45 9.43
N ALA A 422 11.78 3.31 8.77
CA ALA A 422 12.97 2.47 8.70
C ALA A 422 13.22 2.08 7.24
N ALA A 423 14.48 2.00 6.84
CA ALA A 423 14.87 1.47 5.55
C ALA A 423 16.18 0.71 5.66
N PHE A 424 16.40 -0.27 4.80
CA PHE A 424 17.66 -0.99 4.71
C PHE A 424 17.98 -1.42 3.28
N GLN A 425 19.23 -1.62 3.01
CA GLN A 425 19.76 -2.25 1.80
C GLN A 425 20.89 -3.20 2.17
N LEU A 426 20.85 -4.40 1.55
CA LEU A 426 21.88 -5.43 1.67
C LEU A 426 22.28 -5.88 0.27
N ALA A 427 23.55 -5.70 -0.09
CA ALA A 427 24.10 -6.05 -1.39
C ALA A 427 24.89 -7.37 -1.35
N SER A 428 24.98 -8.07 -2.45
CA SER A 428 25.81 -9.28 -2.58
C SER A 428 27.30 -8.98 -2.81
N GLY A 429 27.63 -7.76 -3.21
CA GLY A 429 28.97 -7.27 -3.53
C GLY A 429 28.96 -5.76 -3.75
N PRO A 430 30.11 -5.17 -4.16
CA PRO A 430 30.19 -3.76 -4.50
C PRO A 430 29.20 -3.37 -5.60
N LEU A 431 28.57 -2.21 -5.47
CA LEU A 431 27.56 -1.70 -6.39
C LEU A 431 28.05 -0.43 -7.08
N VAL A 432 27.62 -0.25 -8.32
CA VAL A 432 27.75 1.05 -9.00
C VAL A 432 26.85 2.08 -8.33
N SER A 433 27.22 3.36 -8.42
CA SER A 433 26.58 4.48 -7.70
C SER A 433 25.05 4.51 -7.82
N ASN A 434 24.51 4.17 -8.98
CA ASN A 434 23.06 4.14 -9.24
C ASN A 434 22.28 3.05 -8.47
N GLU A 435 22.97 2.05 -7.92
CA GLU A 435 22.36 0.99 -7.13
C GLU A 435 22.68 1.10 -5.63
N GLN A 436 23.57 2.03 -5.24
CA GLN A 436 23.97 2.23 -3.86
C GLN A 436 22.84 2.81 -2.99
N PHE A 437 22.89 2.47 -1.72
CA PHE A 437 22.08 3.08 -0.68
C PHE A 437 22.61 4.49 -0.39
N SER A 438 21.72 5.48 -0.32
CA SER A 438 22.13 6.84 -0.01
C SER A 438 21.39 7.38 1.22
N ALA A 439 22.08 8.21 2.00
CA ALA A 439 21.52 8.90 3.15
C ALA A 439 22.01 10.35 3.23
N GLY A 440 21.20 11.20 3.88
CA GLY A 440 21.31 12.65 3.94
C GLY A 440 20.19 13.33 3.16
N GLY A 441 19.81 14.53 3.57
CA GLY A 441 18.74 15.34 2.97
C GLY A 441 17.41 15.28 3.68
N ALA A 442 16.47 16.05 3.18
CA ALA A 442 15.16 16.28 3.79
C ALA A 442 14.30 15.01 3.93
N THR A 443 14.56 13.98 3.13
CA THR A 443 13.76 12.74 3.09
C THR A 443 14.36 11.57 3.87
N SER A 444 15.59 11.71 4.37
CA SER A 444 16.32 10.62 5.06
C SER A 444 16.89 11.04 6.42
N VAL A 445 18.06 11.73 6.45
CA VAL A 445 18.67 12.27 7.66
C VAL A 445 18.77 13.78 7.51
N ARG A 446 17.80 14.50 8.07
CA ARG A 446 17.72 15.97 7.99
C ARG A 446 18.89 16.64 8.69
N GLY A 447 19.27 17.83 8.22
CA GLY A 447 20.48 18.52 8.68
C GLY A 447 21.70 18.30 7.79
N TYR A 448 21.72 17.22 7.00
CA TYR A 448 22.72 16.93 5.98
C TYR A 448 22.25 17.31 4.58
N LEU A 449 23.19 17.39 3.63
CA LEU A 449 22.88 17.53 2.21
C LEU A 449 22.19 16.28 1.64
N ALA A 450 21.46 16.42 0.55
CA ALA A 450 20.90 15.27 -0.16
C ALA A 450 22.00 14.34 -0.66
N ALA A 451 21.85 13.03 -0.45
CA ALA A 451 22.87 12.03 -0.76
C ALA A 451 24.25 12.38 -0.18
N GLU A 452 24.30 12.83 1.06
CA GLU A 452 25.54 13.18 1.78
C GLU A 452 26.56 12.03 1.73
N ARG A 453 26.07 10.79 1.84
CA ARG A 453 26.83 9.54 1.69
C ARG A 453 26.07 8.52 0.88
N THR A 454 26.83 7.72 0.14
CA THR A 454 26.34 6.52 -0.58
C THR A 454 27.17 5.31 -0.19
N SER A 455 26.56 4.12 -0.20
CA SER A 455 27.19 2.86 0.21
C SER A 455 26.49 1.64 -0.40
N ASP A 456 27.12 0.49 -0.32
CA ASP A 456 26.58 -0.76 -0.85
C ASP A 456 25.50 -1.34 0.09
N ASP A 457 25.77 -1.33 1.40
CA ASP A 457 24.84 -1.72 2.46
C ASP A 457 24.47 -0.52 3.33
N GLY A 458 23.27 -0.49 3.87
CA GLY A 458 22.87 0.58 4.77
C GLY A 458 21.58 0.32 5.52
N TYR A 459 21.45 1.04 6.64
CA TYR A 459 20.25 1.08 7.48
C TYR A 459 19.94 2.51 7.81
N LEU A 460 18.67 2.86 7.81
CA LEU A 460 18.15 4.18 8.16
C LEU A 460 17.00 4.01 9.14
N PHE A 461 16.98 4.87 10.14
CA PHE A 461 15.84 4.99 11.05
C PHE A 461 15.54 6.46 11.32
N SER A 462 14.25 6.81 11.31
CA SER A 462 13.73 8.14 11.66
C SER A 462 12.53 7.97 12.58
N GLN A 463 12.50 8.78 13.63
CA GLN A 463 11.38 8.86 14.57
C GLN A 463 10.93 10.30 14.71
N GLU A 464 9.63 10.55 14.52
CA GLU A 464 8.99 11.84 14.76
C GLU A 464 7.92 11.72 15.85
N LEU A 465 7.86 12.70 16.73
CA LEU A 465 6.75 12.91 17.64
C LEU A 465 6.06 14.22 17.25
N ARG A 466 4.81 14.12 16.80
CA ARG A 466 4.03 15.22 16.25
C ARG A 466 2.95 15.65 17.25
N THR A 467 2.79 16.96 17.43
CA THR A 467 1.75 17.53 18.29
C THR A 467 0.35 17.28 17.70
N PRO A 468 -0.71 17.46 18.50
CA PRO A 468 -2.05 17.58 17.98
C PRO A 468 -2.16 18.68 16.93
N SER A 469 -3.08 18.50 15.95
CA SER A 469 -3.28 19.50 14.91
C SER A 469 -3.87 20.79 15.47
N LEU A 470 -3.30 21.91 15.05
CA LEU A 470 -3.81 23.25 15.37
C LEU A 470 -4.97 23.69 14.46
N ALA A 471 -5.32 22.90 13.44
CA ALA A 471 -6.37 23.22 12.47
C ALA A 471 -7.70 23.60 13.14
N LYS A 472 -8.06 22.92 14.23
CA LYS A 472 -9.29 23.20 15.00
C LYS A 472 -9.37 24.62 15.58
N TYR A 473 -8.24 25.32 15.70
CA TYR A 473 -8.18 26.69 16.24
C TYR A 473 -8.06 27.76 15.14
N LEU A 474 -7.79 27.37 13.89
CA LEU A 474 -7.39 28.28 12.80
C LEU A 474 -8.46 28.44 11.70
N GLY A 475 -9.63 27.82 11.88
CA GLY A 475 -10.75 27.91 10.93
C GLY A 475 -10.59 27.01 9.70
N GLY A 476 -11.59 27.01 8.82
CA GLY A 476 -11.73 26.03 7.72
C GLY A 476 -10.71 26.11 6.57
N TYR A 477 -9.78 27.06 6.60
CA TYR A 477 -8.72 27.16 5.59
C TYR A 477 -7.49 26.31 5.90
N VAL A 478 -7.33 25.85 7.14
CA VAL A 478 -6.21 24.99 7.57
C VAL A 478 -6.75 23.61 7.81
N ASN A 479 -6.37 22.65 6.96
CA ASN A 479 -6.79 21.27 7.10
C ASN A 479 -5.97 20.54 8.17
N GLU A 480 -4.68 20.84 8.26
CA GLU A 480 -3.77 20.30 9.24
C GLU A 480 -2.61 21.27 9.47
N TRP A 481 -2.20 21.41 10.73
CA TRP A 481 -0.95 22.09 11.10
C TRP A 481 -0.41 21.47 12.37
N ARG A 482 0.78 20.84 12.26
CA ARG A 482 1.45 20.18 13.39
C ARG A 482 2.88 20.66 13.51
N PHE A 483 3.35 20.71 14.74
CA PHE A 483 4.78 20.79 15.05
C PHE A 483 5.28 19.40 15.42
N TYR A 484 6.56 19.17 15.28
CA TYR A 484 7.18 17.89 15.64
C TYR A 484 8.64 18.04 16.02
N ALA A 485 9.09 17.11 16.84
CA ALA A 485 10.50 16.85 17.07
C ALA A 485 10.87 15.53 16.39
N PHE A 486 12.10 15.43 15.92
CA PHE A 486 12.61 14.24 15.27
C PHE A 486 14.02 13.86 15.71
N ALA A 487 14.32 12.57 15.60
CA ALA A 487 15.66 12.00 15.70
C ALA A 487 15.83 11.00 14.56
N GLU A 488 16.95 11.11 13.86
CA GLU A 488 17.24 10.33 12.65
C GLU A 488 18.67 9.84 12.66
N GLY A 489 18.88 8.68 12.04
CA GLY A 489 20.23 8.13 11.89
C GLY A 489 20.31 7.15 10.73
N ALA A 490 21.50 7.05 10.16
CA ALA A 490 21.85 6.07 9.17
C ALA A 490 23.21 5.47 9.49
N GLN A 491 23.35 4.17 9.26
CA GLN A 491 24.62 3.45 9.30
C GLN A 491 24.82 2.78 7.96
N MET A 492 25.98 2.95 7.36
CA MET A 492 26.26 2.57 5.98
C MET A 492 27.63 1.89 5.88
N TYR A 493 27.77 0.96 4.93
CA TYR A 493 28.96 0.17 4.75
C TYR A 493 29.31 0.04 3.26
N LEU A 494 30.58 0.28 2.93
CA LEU A 494 31.14 -0.04 1.64
C LEU A 494 31.72 -1.46 1.65
N ARG A 495 31.53 -2.17 0.56
CA ARG A 495 32.13 -3.48 0.33
C ARG A 495 33.37 -3.33 -0.55
N ASP A 496 34.39 -4.10 -0.27
CA ASP A 496 35.65 -4.06 -1.02
C ASP A 496 36.17 -2.61 -1.20
N GLU A 497 36.31 -1.89 -0.07
CA GLU A 497 36.81 -0.52 -0.05
C GLU A 497 38.26 -0.43 -0.54
N LEU A 498 38.63 0.69 -1.13
CA LEU A 498 40.03 1.00 -1.48
C LEU A 498 40.84 1.30 -0.22
N PRO A 499 42.18 1.12 -0.23
CA PRO A 499 43.04 1.26 0.96
C PRO A 499 42.89 2.59 1.72
N ASP A 500 42.56 3.68 1.01
CA ASP A 500 42.41 5.01 1.60
C ASP A 500 40.92 5.43 1.75
N GLN A 501 39.99 4.50 1.54
CA GLN A 501 38.55 4.75 1.61
C GLN A 501 37.98 4.25 2.94
N GLU A 502 37.18 5.07 3.59
CA GLU A 502 36.43 4.64 4.78
C GLU A 502 35.41 3.56 4.40
N ALA A 503 35.40 2.47 5.17
CA ALA A 503 34.47 1.38 4.99
C ALA A 503 33.10 1.62 5.63
N ASP A 504 33.08 2.36 6.73
CA ASP A 504 31.91 2.55 7.59
C ASP A 504 31.54 4.03 7.69
N TYR A 505 30.27 4.35 7.52
CA TYR A 505 29.76 5.71 7.66
C TYR A 505 28.55 5.76 8.57
N SER A 506 28.48 6.80 9.40
CA SER A 506 27.34 7.05 10.25
C SER A 506 26.87 8.49 10.09
N LEU A 507 25.56 8.69 9.95
CA LEU A 507 24.92 10.00 10.03
C LEU A 507 23.92 9.96 11.17
N ALA A 508 23.82 11.04 11.94
CA ALA A 508 22.83 11.17 13.00
C ALA A 508 22.42 12.64 13.15
N SER A 509 21.16 12.89 13.33
CA SER A 509 20.62 14.22 13.55
C SER A 509 19.42 14.22 14.48
N VAL A 510 19.17 15.39 15.08
CA VAL A 510 17.95 15.72 15.80
C VAL A 510 17.42 17.04 15.29
N GLY A 511 16.14 17.30 15.50
CA GLY A 511 15.61 18.57 15.05
C GLY A 511 14.15 18.78 15.40
N LEU A 512 13.67 19.93 14.93
CA LEU A 512 12.29 20.37 15.09
C LEU A 512 11.75 20.75 13.73
N GLY A 513 10.46 20.54 13.53
CA GLY A 513 9.82 20.91 12.27
C GLY A 513 8.36 21.30 12.45
N THR A 514 7.81 21.83 11.40
CA THR A 514 6.39 22.11 11.27
C THR A 514 5.90 21.73 9.89
N ARG A 515 4.69 21.20 9.84
CA ARG A 515 4.01 20.84 8.58
C ARG A 515 2.60 21.38 8.59
N ALA A 516 2.22 22.05 7.52
CA ALA A 516 0.88 22.60 7.34
C ALA A 516 0.29 22.15 6.00
N SER A 517 -1.02 21.89 6.00
CA SER A 517 -1.85 21.74 4.80
C SER A 517 -2.92 22.83 4.83
N LEU A 518 -2.77 23.78 3.90
CA LEU A 518 -3.63 24.94 3.77
C LEU A 518 -4.59 24.69 2.61
N SER A 519 -5.88 24.65 2.88
CA SER A 519 -6.87 24.23 1.89
C SER A 519 -6.57 22.82 1.33
N LYS A 520 -7.24 22.44 0.25
CA LYS A 520 -7.03 21.13 -0.41
C LYS A 520 -5.82 21.13 -1.36
N TRP A 521 -5.28 22.30 -1.65
CA TRP A 521 -4.33 22.47 -2.76
C TRP A 521 -2.93 22.93 -2.35
N LEU A 522 -2.71 23.44 -1.13
CA LEU A 522 -1.40 23.96 -0.69
C LEU A 522 -0.92 23.24 0.55
N SER A 523 0.29 22.70 0.52
CA SER A 523 0.97 22.10 1.66
C SER A 523 2.41 22.57 1.74
N GLY A 524 2.99 22.53 2.94
CA GLY A 524 4.39 22.86 3.13
C GLY A 524 4.95 22.34 4.43
N SER A 525 6.27 22.22 4.49
CA SER A 525 7.03 21.89 5.70
C SER A 525 8.25 22.78 5.84
N LEU A 526 8.67 22.96 7.08
CA LEU A 526 9.91 23.61 7.46
C LEU A 526 10.54 22.79 8.57
N ASP A 527 11.77 22.32 8.34
CA ASP A 527 12.51 21.44 9.24
C ASP A 527 13.86 22.06 9.58
N TRP A 528 14.17 22.20 10.86
CA TRP A 528 15.48 22.55 11.34
C TRP A 528 16.17 21.29 11.85
N GLY A 529 17.23 20.85 11.15
CA GLY A 529 18.03 19.69 11.47
C GLY A 529 19.39 20.07 12.02
N TYR A 530 19.80 19.38 13.07
CA TYR A 530 21.08 19.58 13.76
C TYR A 530 21.91 18.29 13.67
N PRO A 531 22.97 18.27 12.83
CA PRO A 531 23.87 17.12 12.67
C PRO A 531 24.63 16.84 13.95
N LEU A 532 24.68 15.58 14.36
CA LEU A 532 25.40 15.11 15.54
C LEU A 532 26.78 14.51 15.21
N LEU A 533 26.99 14.16 13.94
CA LEU A 533 28.21 13.56 13.41
C LEU A 533 28.69 14.35 12.20
N ASP A 534 30.00 14.28 11.92
CA ASP A 534 30.57 14.85 10.71
C ASP A 534 30.20 14.01 9.48
N GLY A 535 29.78 14.68 8.42
CA GLY A 535 29.65 14.15 7.07
C GLY A 535 30.76 14.67 6.16
N PRO A 536 30.85 14.22 4.90
CA PRO A 536 31.86 14.72 3.98
C PRO A 536 31.69 16.18 3.61
N ASN A 537 30.45 16.66 3.55
CA ASN A 537 30.12 18.02 3.14
C ASN A 537 29.42 18.83 4.25
N THR A 538 28.98 18.18 5.30
CA THR A 538 28.28 18.79 6.44
C THR A 538 29.04 18.51 7.71
N GLN A 539 29.49 19.56 8.41
CA GLN A 539 30.18 19.40 9.69
C GLN A 539 29.18 19.19 10.83
N LYS A 540 29.62 18.49 11.88
CA LYS A 540 28.88 18.39 13.13
C LYS A 540 28.52 19.77 13.64
N GLN A 541 27.27 19.94 14.10
CA GLN A 541 26.70 21.18 14.62
C GLN A 541 26.40 22.27 13.55
N ASP A 542 26.70 22.04 12.29
CA ASP A 542 26.33 22.93 11.21
C ASP A 542 24.85 22.70 10.83
N SER A 543 23.97 23.36 11.58
CA SER A 543 22.53 23.16 11.44
C SER A 543 22.01 23.65 10.09
N ARG A 544 21.02 22.92 9.55
CA ARG A 544 20.40 23.21 8.26
C ARG A 544 18.89 23.33 8.39
N VAL A 545 18.33 24.26 7.64
CA VAL A 545 16.88 24.38 7.47
C VAL A 545 16.50 23.78 6.12
N HIS A 546 15.62 22.78 6.14
CA HIS A 546 14.96 22.25 4.96
C HIS A 546 13.57 22.84 4.86
N PHE A 547 13.16 23.18 3.64
CA PHE A 547 11.78 23.58 3.39
C PHE A 547 11.21 22.86 2.17
N SER A 548 9.91 22.69 2.17
CA SER A 548 9.14 22.21 1.02
C SER A 548 7.80 22.94 0.97
N VAL A 549 7.42 23.39 -0.22
CA VAL A 549 6.09 23.96 -0.50
C VAL A 549 5.57 23.31 -1.77
N GLN A 550 4.35 22.84 -1.74
CA GLN A 550 3.71 22.17 -2.87
C GLN A 550 2.27 22.66 -3.05
N ALA A 551 1.93 22.99 -4.28
CA ALA A 551 0.56 23.22 -4.72
C ALA A 551 0.11 22.03 -5.58
N ALA A 552 -1.08 21.47 -5.30
CA ALA A 552 -1.68 20.35 -6.02
C ALA A 552 -3.12 20.66 -6.42
N PHE A 553 -3.51 20.30 -7.65
CA PHE A 553 -4.79 20.66 -8.26
C PHE A 553 -5.51 19.42 -8.81
#